data_f6acfc6d9a865605b816c88697a39520
#
_entry.id   f6acfc6d9a865605b816c88697a39520
#
_cell.length_a   1.000
_cell.length_b   1.000
_cell.length_c   1.000
_cell.angle_alpha   90.00
_cell.angle_beta   90.00
_cell.angle_gamma   90.00
#
_symmetry.space_group_name_H-M   'P 1'
#
loop_
_entity.id
_entity.type
_entity.pdbx_description
1 polymer ?
#
loop_
_entity_poly.entity_id
_entity_poly.type
_entity_poly.pdbx_seq_one_letter_code
_entity_poly.pdbx_strand_id
1 'polypeptide(L)'
;PWCLAGTVATYAFTRNVTRAISILMVDFSCALKLSMPLAVLSAMRECGEYHITVKGGKYLEALAKADTIVFDKTGTLTRATPQVVQVVPFSGCEEQEVLQLAACLEEHFPHSMANAVVRAARERGISHEEMHSEVEYIVAHGIASRVGGTRVVIGSAHFIFEDEGCTIPAGEQAKFDALDPQYSHLYLAASGVLAGVICIADPLRPEAAQVLHKLRKLGIAQTVMMTGDSDRTARAIAAQV
;
A
#
# COMPACT_ATOMS: atom_id res chain seq x y z
N PRO A 1 -42.28 -13.08 -32.01
CA PRO A 1 -43.63 -13.41 -32.47
C PRO A 1 -43.67 -14.81 -33.08
N TRP A 2 -42.69 -15.25 -33.89
CA TRP A 2 -42.72 -16.54 -34.60
C TRP A 2 -42.70 -17.75 -33.68
N CYS A 3 -41.97 -17.73 -32.56
CA CYS A 3 -41.94 -18.83 -31.58
C CYS A 3 -43.28 -19.01 -30.88
N LEU A 4 -43.94 -17.91 -30.53
CA LEU A 4 -45.30 -17.95 -29.98
C LEU A 4 -46.33 -18.54 -30.98
N ALA A 5 -46.26 -18.10 -32.25
CA ALA A 5 -47.10 -18.66 -33.29
C ALA A 5 -46.84 -20.14 -33.53
N GLY A 6 -45.56 -20.56 -33.54
CA GLY A 6 -45.16 -21.96 -33.63
C GLY A 6 -45.63 -22.80 -32.43
N THR A 7 -45.55 -22.25 -31.22
CA THR A 7 -46.02 -22.91 -30.00
C THR A 7 -47.54 -23.16 -30.05
N VAL A 8 -48.30 -22.13 -30.42
CA VAL A 8 -49.76 -22.24 -30.57
C VAL A 8 -50.15 -23.23 -31.67
N ALA A 9 -49.52 -23.15 -32.84
CA ALA A 9 -49.72 -24.11 -33.92
C ALA A 9 -49.44 -25.53 -33.49
N THR A 10 -48.28 -25.80 -32.83
CA THR A 10 -47.94 -27.11 -32.36
C THR A 10 -48.91 -27.65 -31.32
N TYR A 11 -49.39 -26.80 -30.40
CA TYR A 11 -50.45 -27.18 -29.48
C TYR A 11 -51.74 -27.52 -30.16
N ALA A 12 -52.14 -26.75 -31.15
CA ALA A 12 -53.37 -26.99 -31.91
C ALA A 12 -53.34 -28.34 -32.68
N PHE A 13 -52.20 -28.67 -33.30
CA PHE A 13 -52.00 -29.90 -34.03
C PHE A 13 -51.77 -31.13 -33.17
N THR A 14 -50.97 -31.02 -32.13
CA THR A 14 -50.54 -32.20 -31.36
C THR A 14 -51.31 -32.40 -30.06
N ARG A 15 -52.03 -31.40 -29.59
CA ARG A 15 -52.70 -31.35 -28.26
C ARG A 15 -51.80 -31.72 -27.10
N ASN A 16 -50.50 -31.63 -27.30
CA ASN A 16 -49.50 -31.99 -26.31
C ASN A 16 -48.77 -30.73 -25.83
N VAL A 17 -49.01 -30.39 -24.56
CA VAL A 17 -48.44 -29.19 -23.93
C VAL A 17 -46.91 -29.23 -23.88
N THR A 18 -46.34 -30.41 -23.60
CA THR A 18 -44.89 -30.60 -23.50
C THR A 18 -44.18 -30.28 -24.84
N ARG A 19 -44.75 -30.78 -25.96
CA ARG A 19 -44.22 -30.47 -27.29
C ARG A 19 -44.36 -29.01 -27.66
N ALA A 20 -45.48 -28.38 -27.31
CA ALA A 20 -45.69 -26.96 -27.54
C ALA A 20 -44.70 -26.09 -26.75
N ILE A 21 -44.49 -26.40 -25.47
CA ILE A 21 -43.54 -25.69 -24.62
C ILE A 21 -42.10 -25.89 -25.11
N SER A 22 -41.76 -27.09 -25.65
CA SER A 22 -40.42 -27.36 -26.20
C SER A 22 -40.05 -26.37 -27.30
N ILE A 23 -40.99 -25.95 -28.16
CA ILE A 23 -40.72 -24.92 -29.18
C ILE A 23 -40.43 -23.56 -28.57
N LEU A 24 -41.10 -23.22 -27.49
CA LEU A 24 -40.84 -21.98 -26.74
C LEU A 24 -39.45 -22.00 -26.08
N MET A 25 -38.99 -23.18 -25.65
CA MET A 25 -37.69 -23.35 -25.02
C MET A 25 -36.53 -23.43 -26.03
N VAL A 26 -36.76 -23.86 -27.25
CA VAL A 26 -35.76 -23.92 -28.35
C VAL A 26 -35.64 -22.57 -29.06
N ASP A 27 -35.99 -21.47 -28.43
CA ASP A 27 -35.75 -20.16 -28.97
C ASP A 27 -34.24 -19.89 -29.09
N PHE A 28 -33.87 -19.14 -30.14
CA PHE A 28 -32.52 -18.65 -30.42
C PHE A 28 -31.83 -18.06 -29.17
N SER A 29 -32.61 -17.60 -28.20
CA SER A 29 -32.13 -17.12 -26.92
C SER A 29 -31.56 -18.24 -26.01
N CYS A 30 -31.79 -19.52 -26.25
CA CYS A 30 -31.24 -20.60 -25.45
C CYS A 30 -29.71 -20.69 -25.59
N ALA A 31 -29.18 -20.49 -26.78
CA ALA A 31 -27.74 -20.45 -27.02
C ALA A 31 -27.06 -19.32 -26.22
N LEU A 32 -27.66 -18.13 -26.22
CA LEU A 32 -27.18 -16.98 -25.45
C LEU A 32 -27.34 -17.20 -23.94
N LYS A 33 -28.45 -17.76 -23.51
CA LYS A 33 -28.72 -18.05 -22.07
C LYS A 33 -27.79 -19.10 -21.48
N LEU A 34 -27.28 -20.04 -22.29
CA LEU A 34 -26.31 -21.04 -21.85
C LEU A 34 -24.86 -20.60 -22.07
N SER A 35 -24.57 -19.95 -23.20
CA SER A 35 -23.19 -19.58 -23.55
C SER A 35 -22.63 -18.49 -22.63
N MET A 36 -23.44 -17.49 -22.26
CA MET A 36 -22.95 -16.42 -21.38
C MET A 36 -22.58 -16.90 -19.98
N PRO A 37 -23.42 -17.66 -19.24
CA PRO A 37 -23.02 -18.21 -17.96
C PRO A 37 -21.81 -19.14 -18.06
N LEU A 38 -21.74 -19.95 -19.13
CA LEU A 38 -20.61 -20.87 -19.34
C LEU A 38 -19.31 -20.09 -19.60
N ALA A 39 -19.35 -19.03 -20.39
CA ALA A 39 -18.21 -18.16 -20.64
C ALA A 39 -17.73 -17.49 -19.34
N VAL A 40 -18.66 -17.00 -18.52
CA VAL A 40 -18.33 -16.41 -17.22
C VAL A 40 -17.70 -17.45 -16.28
N LEU A 41 -18.26 -18.66 -16.20
CA LEU A 41 -17.69 -19.73 -15.38
C LEU A 41 -16.31 -20.15 -15.87
N SER A 42 -16.09 -20.21 -17.19
CA SER A 42 -14.79 -20.50 -17.78
C SER A 42 -13.77 -19.42 -17.44
N ALA A 43 -14.15 -18.15 -17.56
CA ALA A 43 -13.29 -17.04 -17.20
C ALA A 43 -12.96 -17.00 -15.69
N MET A 44 -13.95 -17.29 -14.83
CA MET A 44 -13.72 -17.40 -13.39
C MET A 44 -12.77 -18.55 -13.05
N ARG A 45 -12.86 -19.68 -13.75
CA ARG A 45 -11.93 -20.81 -13.58
C ARG A 45 -10.52 -20.41 -14.01
N GLU A 46 -10.37 -19.77 -15.16
CA GLU A 46 -9.09 -19.27 -15.65
C GLU A 46 -8.45 -18.29 -14.66
N CYS A 47 -9.23 -17.36 -14.11
CA CYS A 47 -8.77 -16.48 -13.03
C CYS A 47 -8.24 -17.28 -11.83
N GLY A 48 -8.89 -18.39 -11.47
CA GLY A 48 -8.47 -19.27 -10.37
C GLY A 48 -7.10 -19.90 -10.60
N GLU A 49 -6.72 -20.20 -11.85
CA GLU A 49 -5.40 -20.73 -12.21
C GLU A 49 -4.28 -19.70 -11.93
N TYR A 50 -4.63 -18.40 -11.96
CA TYR A 50 -3.74 -17.30 -11.59
C TYR A 50 -3.90 -16.84 -10.13
N HIS A 51 -4.54 -17.64 -9.27
CA HIS A 51 -4.84 -17.31 -7.87
C HIS A 51 -5.71 -16.05 -7.69
N ILE A 52 -6.54 -15.71 -8.69
CA ILE A 52 -7.47 -14.59 -8.65
C ILE A 52 -8.86 -15.12 -8.33
N THR A 53 -9.43 -14.72 -7.19
CA THR A 53 -10.79 -15.10 -6.79
C THR A 53 -11.80 -14.06 -7.28
N VAL A 54 -12.67 -14.45 -8.21
CA VAL A 54 -13.75 -13.61 -8.73
C VAL A 54 -15.06 -13.96 -8.03
N LYS A 55 -15.70 -12.98 -7.39
CA LYS A 55 -16.93 -13.18 -6.60
C LYS A 55 -18.23 -13.16 -7.44
N GLY A 56 -18.13 -13.13 -8.76
CA GLY A 56 -19.27 -13.18 -9.68
C GLY A 56 -19.03 -12.48 -11.01
N GLY A 57 -19.75 -12.88 -12.05
CA GLY A 57 -19.57 -12.38 -13.42
C GLY A 57 -19.72 -10.87 -13.58
N LYS A 58 -20.58 -10.24 -12.78
CA LYS A 58 -20.75 -8.77 -12.80
C LYS A 58 -19.44 -8.01 -12.49
N TYR A 59 -18.55 -8.62 -11.72
CA TYR A 59 -17.24 -7.99 -11.39
C TYR A 59 -16.26 -8.10 -12.54
N LEU A 60 -16.32 -9.18 -13.35
CA LEU A 60 -15.54 -9.29 -14.59
C LEU A 60 -15.98 -8.23 -15.61
N GLU A 61 -17.30 -8.03 -15.74
CA GLU A 61 -17.83 -6.98 -16.64
C GLU A 61 -17.47 -5.57 -16.15
N ALA A 62 -17.50 -5.34 -14.83
CA ALA A 62 -17.10 -4.06 -14.25
C ALA A 62 -15.61 -3.79 -14.47
N LEU A 63 -14.77 -4.82 -14.28
CA LEU A 63 -13.32 -4.71 -14.50
C LEU A 63 -13.01 -4.41 -15.98
N ALA A 64 -13.72 -5.05 -16.90
CA ALA A 64 -13.56 -4.80 -18.34
C ALA A 64 -13.89 -3.36 -18.77
N LYS A 65 -14.64 -2.61 -17.96
CA LYS A 65 -15.01 -1.21 -18.18
C LYS A 65 -14.20 -0.23 -17.33
N ALA A 66 -13.30 -0.74 -16.48
CA ALA A 66 -12.49 0.11 -15.62
C ALA A 66 -11.51 0.94 -16.47
N ASP A 67 -11.50 2.22 -16.25
CA ASP A 67 -10.58 3.19 -16.85
C ASP A 67 -9.55 3.71 -15.85
N THR A 68 -9.78 3.47 -14.57
CA THR A 68 -8.96 3.97 -13.48
C THR A 68 -8.63 2.83 -12.51
N ILE A 69 -7.36 2.72 -12.12
CA ILE A 69 -6.91 1.80 -11.08
C ILE A 69 -6.23 2.59 -9.97
N VAL A 70 -6.65 2.33 -8.73
CA VAL A 70 -6.03 2.89 -7.52
C VAL A 70 -5.18 1.81 -6.87
N PHE A 71 -3.90 2.10 -6.70
CA PHE A 71 -2.94 1.22 -6.03
C PHE A 71 -2.65 1.74 -4.63
N ASP A 72 -2.68 0.85 -3.64
CA ASP A 72 -2.00 1.12 -2.40
C ASP A 72 -0.48 1.09 -2.62
N LYS A 73 0.27 1.96 -1.94
CA LYS A 73 1.72 1.97 -2.04
C LYS A 73 2.33 0.76 -1.33
N THR A 74 2.05 0.66 -0.02
CA THR A 74 2.77 -0.24 0.88
C THR A 74 2.31 -1.69 0.72
N GLY A 75 3.23 -2.59 0.35
CA GLY A 75 2.93 -4.01 0.13
C GLY A 75 2.29 -4.33 -1.22
N THR A 76 1.88 -3.33 -2.00
CA THR A 76 1.35 -3.50 -3.36
C THR A 76 2.36 -3.05 -4.41
N LEU A 77 2.64 -1.76 -4.49
CA LEU A 77 3.71 -1.24 -5.37
C LEU A 77 5.10 -1.46 -4.78
N THR A 78 5.20 -1.51 -3.45
CA THR A 78 6.43 -1.81 -2.71
C THR A 78 6.40 -3.22 -2.12
N ARG A 79 7.55 -3.65 -1.59
CA ARG A 79 7.71 -4.99 -0.97
C ARG A 79 7.22 -5.07 0.48
N ALA A 80 6.84 -3.95 1.09
CA ALA A 80 6.56 -3.81 2.53
C ALA A 80 7.73 -4.32 3.41
N THR A 81 8.94 -4.12 2.93
CA THR A 81 10.18 -4.44 3.64
C THR A 81 11.03 -3.18 3.79
N PRO A 82 10.59 -2.21 4.62
CA PRO A 82 11.32 -0.96 4.78
C PRO A 82 12.73 -1.24 5.30
N GLN A 83 13.67 -0.42 4.84
CA GLN A 83 15.08 -0.51 5.19
C GLN A 83 15.61 0.87 5.50
N VAL A 84 16.45 0.98 6.53
CA VAL A 84 17.20 2.22 6.80
C VAL A 84 18.29 2.35 5.74
N VAL A 85 18.19 3.39 4.94
CA VAL A 85 19.17 3.68 3.85
C VAL A 85 20.21 4.68 4.27
N GLN A 86 19.83 5.60 5.15
CA GLN A 86 20.73 6.65 5.64
C GLN A 86 20.30 7.09 7.04
N VAL A 87 21.25 7.44 7.87
CA VAL A 87 21.05 8.16 9.13
C VAL A 87 21.77 9.50 9.01
N VAL A 88 21.06 10.58 9.21
CA VAL A 88 21.59 11.95 9.12
C VAL A 88 21.60 12.54 10.53
N PRO A 89 22.78 12.57 11.21
CA PRO A 89 22.86 13.12 12.56
C PRO A 89 22.78 14.66 12.55
N PHE A 90 22.28 15.23 13.64
CA PHE A 90 22.19 16.65 13.88
C PHE A 90 22.71 16.96 15.28
N SER A 91 22.86 18.23 15.62
CA SER A 91 23.30 18.70 16.96
C SER A 91 24.67 18.11 17.41
N GLY A 92 25.54 17.75 16.48
CA GLY A 92 26.82 17.15 16.80
C GLY A 92 26.77 15.69 17.25
N CYS A 93 25.61 15.03 17.17
CA CYS A 93 25.47 13.58 17.41
C CYS A 93 26.20 12.76 16.33
N GLU A 94 26.54 11.54 16.65
CA GLU A 94 27.06 10.56 15.69
C GLU A 94 25.91 9.68 15.12
N GLU A 95 26.08 9.16 13.89
CA GLU A 95 25.09 8.24 13.28
C GLU A 95 24.75 7.06 14.17
N GLN A 96 25.76 6.52 14.86
CA GLN A 96 25.61 5.37 15.73
C GLN A 96 24.77 5.69 16.95
N GLU A 97 24.93 6.86 17.54
CA GLU A 97 24.15 7.34 18.68
C GLU A 97 22.68 7.55 18.31
N VAL A 98 22.43 8.20 17.14
CA VAL A 98 21.09 8.41 16.63
C VAL A 98 20.37 7.08 16.40
N LEU A 99 21.05 6.13 15.76
CA LEU A 99 20.46 4.82 15.47
C LEU A 99 20.24 3.99 16.73
N GLN A 100 21.14 4.08 17.69
CA GLN A 100 21.04 3.40 18.99
C GLN A 100 19.83 3.90 19.79
N LEU A 101 19.69 5.22 19.93
CA LEU A 101 18.56 5.83 20.62
C LEU A 101 17.23 5.50 19.93
N ALA A 102 17.20 5.58 18.60
CA ALA A 102 16.01 5.25 17.83
C ALA A 102 15.62 3.78 17.98
N ALA A 103 16.57 2.84 17.91
CA ALA A 103 16.29 1.42 18.07
C ALA A 103 15.79 1.10 19.49
N CYS A 104 16.37 1.74 20.51
CA CYS A 104 15.94 1.59 21.90
C CYS A 104 14.48 2.01 22.11
N LEU A 105 14.02 3.11 21.50
CA LEU A 105 12.65 3.57 21.61
C LEU A 105 11.67 2.73 20.78
N GLU A 106 12.04 2.38 19.56
CA GLU A 106 11.20 1.68 18.60
C GLU A 106 11.02 0.17 18.92
N GLU A 107 11.88 -0.43 19.72
CA GLU A 107 11.80 -1.86 20.05
C GLU A 107 10.49 -2.26 20.74
N HIS A 108 9.90 -1.35 21.50
CA HIS A 108 8.68 -1.60 22.28
C HIS A 108 7.39 -1.52 21.48
N PHE A 109 7.43 -0.91 20.30
CA PHE A 109 6.25 -0.70 19.47
C PHE A 109 6.45 -1.22 18.04
N PRO A 110 6.42 -2.56 17.86
CA PRO A 110 6.77 -3.19 16.60
C PRO A 110 5.78 -2.82 15.48
N HIS A 111 6.24 -2.00 14.57
CA HIS A 111 5.60 -1.74 13.27
C HIS A 111 6.67 -1.80 12.16
N SER A 112 6.28 -1.70 10.91
CA SER A 112 7.19 -1.96 9.79
C SER A 112 8.44 -1.06 9.77
N MET A 113 8.30 0.22 10.11
CA MET A 113 9.43 1.16 10.19
C MET A 113 10.28 0.93 11.43
N ALA A 114 9.67 0.70 12.59
CA ALA A 114 10.36 0.35 13.83
C ALA A 114 11.25 -0.91 13.64
N ASN A 115 10.67 -1.95 13.06
CA ASN A 115 11.41 -3.17 12.74
C ASN A 115 12.60 -2.92 11.81
N ALA A 116 12.50 -1.96 10.89
CA ALA A 116 13.62 -1.58 10.02
C ALA A 116 14.74 -0.90 10.80
N VAL A 117 14.40 -0.01 11.74
CA VAL A 117 15.38 0.69 12.60
C VAL A 117 16.11 -0.30 13.51
N VAL A 118 15.35 -1.14 14.23
CA VAL A 118 15.91 -2.17 15.13
C VAL A 118 16.80 -3.15 14.37
N ARG A 119 16.37 -3.58 13.17
CA ARG A 119 17.19 -4.45 12.32
C ARG A 119 18.49 -3.77 11.88
N ALA A 120 18.43 -2.50 11.44
CA ALA A 120 19.59 -1.75 11.02
C ALA A 120 20.61 -1.56 12.16
N ALA A 121 20.14 -1.34 13.39
CA ALA A 121 21.01 -1.29 14.57
C ALA A 121 21.69 -2.64 14.82
N ARG A 122 20.97 -3.74 14.75
CA ARG A 122 21.50 -5.11 14.90
C ARG A 122 22.55 -5.45 13.85
N GLU A 123 22.28 -5.16 12.59
CA GLU A 123 23.19 -5.41 11.46
C GLU A 123 24.49 -4.63 11.58
N ARG A 124 24.44 -3.44 12.21
CA ARG A 124 25.64 -2.63 12.50
C ARG A 124 26.34 -3.01 13.82
N GLY A 125 25.85 -4.04 14.51
CA GLY A 125 26.43 -4.49 15.79
C GLY A 125 26.22 -3.51 16.95
N ILE A 126 25.23 -2.62 16.84
CA ILE A 126 24.88 -1.65 17.87
C ILE A 126 24.04 -2.38 18.93
N SER A 127 24.61 -2.54 20.12
CA SER A 127 23.87 -3.02 21.29
C SER A 127 23.03 -1.87 21.82
N HIS A 128 21.74 -2.11 21.97
CA HIS A 128 20.83 -1.19 22.65
C HIS A 128 20.33 -1.93 23.92
N GLU A 129 20.97 -1.66 25.04
CA GLU A 129 20.40 -2.00 26.33
C GLU A 129 19.27 -1.00 26.62
N GLU A 130 18.25 -1.42 27.38
CA GLU A 130 17.17 -0.52 27.82
C GLU A 130 17.75 0.67 28.60
N MET A 131 17.98 1.79 27.89
CA MET A 131 18.55 3.01 28.48
C MET A 131 17.47 4.03 28.88
N HIS A 132 16.22 3.73 28.60
CA HIS A 132 15.08 4.62 28.87
C HIS A 132 14.32 4.21 30.13
N SER A 133 13.61 5.19 30.72
CA SER A 133 12.65 5.00 31.79
C SER A 133 11.29 4.56 31.23
N GLU A 134 10.22 5.25 31.53
CA GLU A 134 8.90 4.97 30.93
C GLU A 134 8.83 5.43 29.47
N VAL A 135 8.26 4.58 28.61
CA VAL A 135 8.00 4.90 27.20
C VAL A 135 6.53 5.26 27.08
N GLU A 136 6.26 6.45 26.59
CA GLU A 136 4.93 6.94 26.29
C GLU A 136 4.67 6.84 24.78
N TYR A 137 3.72 5.98 24.39
CA TYR A 137 3.29 5.86 23.01
C TYR A 137 2.15 6.83 22.70
N ILE A 138 2.38 7.76 21.78
CA ILE A 138 1.37 8.72 21.33
C ILE A 138 0.79 8.19 20.01
N VAL A 139 -0.44 7.66 20.09
CA VAL A 139 -1.10 6.95 18.97
C VAL A 139 -1.07 7.79 17.71
N ALA A 140 -0.58 7.18 16.62
CA ALA A 140 -0.46 7.75 15.27
C ALA A 140 0.53 8.92 15.11
N HIS A 141 1.25 9.32 16.16
CA HIS A 141 2.15 10.48 16.14
C HIS A 141 3.61 10.08 16.35
N GLY A 142 3.93 9.36 17.41
CA GLY A 142 5.30 8.98 17.72
C GLY A 142 5.45 8.38 19.12
N ILE A 143 6.69 8.33 19.56
CA ILE A 143 7.10 7.79 20.86
C ILE A 143 7.85 8.87 21.62
N ALA A 144 7.54 9.03 22.90
CA ALA A 144 8.28 9.89 23.82
C ALA A 144 8.82 9.05 24.98
N SER A 145 10.02 9.37 25.44
CA SER A 145 10.63 8.72 26.62
C SER A 145 11.66 9.63 27.28
N ARG A 146 12.25 9.16 28.37
CA ARG A 146 13.38 9.80 29.03
C ARG A 146 14.58 8.87 29.05
N VAL A 147 15.68 9.33 28.48
CA VAL A 147 16.97 8.61 28.47
C VAL A 147 17.97 9.42 29.27
N GLY A 148 18.49 8.85 30.35
CA GLY A 148 19.40 9.57 31.24
C GLY A 148 18.83 10.87 31.83
N GLY A 149 17.50 10.97 32.02
CA GLY A 149 16.80 12.16 32.47
C GLY A 149 16.44 13.17 31.37
N THR A 150 16.95 12.98 30.16
CA THR A 150 16.68 13.82 28.98
C THR A 150 15.43 13.33 28.26
N ARG A 151 14.49 14.24 27.93
CA ARG A 151 13.33 13.90 27.10
C ARG A 151 13.80 13.63 25.67
N VAL A 152 13.47 12.46 25.18
CA VAL A 152 13.76 12.03 23.80
C VAL A 152 12.44 11.66 23.14
N VAL A 153 12.24 12.12 21.91
CA VAL A 153 11.05 11.88 21.12
C VAL A 153 11.42 11.41 19.71
N ILE A 154 10.65 10.45 19.18
CA ILE A 154 10.85 9.93 17.85
C ILE A 154 9.50 9.82 17.13
N GLY A 155 9.41 10.23 15.87
CA GLY A 155 8.16 10.18 15.13
C GLY A 155 8.17 10.94 13.81
N SER A 156 6.96 11.31 13.37
CA SER A 156 6.76 12.09 12.14
C SER A 156 7.23 13.55 12.28
N ALA A 157 7.38 14.25 11.15
CA ALA A 157 7.71 15.68 11.17
C ALA A 157 6.66 16.49 11.96
N HIS A 158 5.37 16.20 11.75
CA HIS A 158 4.27 16.85 12.48
C HIS A 158 4.44 16.69 13.99
N PHE A 159 4.64 15.45 14.44
CA PHE A 159 4.84 15.17 15.86
C PHE A 159 6.03 15.93 16.46
N ILE A 160 7.18 15.88 15.78
CA ILE A 160 8.42 16.49 16.30
C ILE A 160 8.36 18.03 16.30
N PHE A 161 7.87 18.64 15.21
CA PHE A 161 7.97 20.08 15.04
C PHE A 161 6.71 20.85 15.46
N GLU A 162 5.52 20.26 15.33
CA GLU A 162 4.25 20.92 15.64
C GLU A 162 3.74 20.53 17.04
N ASP A 163 3.69 19.24 17.37
CA ASP A 163 3.16 18.78 18.66
C ASP A 163 4.18 18.99 19.79
N GLU A 164 5.43 18.56 19.62
CA GLU A 164 6.51 18.65 20.61
C GLU A 164 7.30 19.97 20.51
N GLY A 165 7.09 20.77 19.47
CA GLY A 165 7.71 22.09 19.30
C GLY A 165 9.23 22.05 19.20
N CYS A 166 9.81 20.93 18.77
CA CYS A 166 11.26 20.79 18.61
C CYS A 166 11.79 21.68 17.49
N THR A 167 13.05 22.06 17.58
CA THR A 167 13.69 22.97 16.62
C THR A 167 14.85 22.30 15.89
N ILE A 168 15.13 22.77 14.68
CA ILE A 168 16.34 22.39 13.94
C ILE A 168 17.52 23.16 14.53
N PRO A 169 18.69 22.52 14.74
CA PRO A 169 19.87 23.19 15.28
C PRO A 169 20.29 24.41 14.44
N ALA A 170 20.73 25.45 15.08
CA ALA A 170 21.19 26.66 14.41
C ALA A 170 22.35 26.34 13.43
N GLY A 171 22.19 26.76 12.17
CA GLY A 171 23.19 26.52 11.12
C GLY A 171 23.05 25.20 10.36
N GLU A 172 22.13 24.29 10.79
CA GLU A 172 21.94 22.98 10.12
C GLU A 172 20.68 22.94 9.21
N GLN A 173 20.01 24.07 8.99
CA GLN A 173 18.83 24.15 8.14
C GLN A 173 19.11 23.65 6.70
N ALA A 174 20.24 24.03 6.12
CA ALA A 174 20.61 23.57 4.76
C ALA A 174 20.77 22.05 4.67
N LYS A 175 21.27 21.42 5.74
CA LYS A 175 21.39 19.95 5.85
C LYS A 175 20.01 19.28 5.94
N PHE A 176 19.10 19.90 6.66
CA PHE A 176 17.72 19.44 6.76
C PHE A 176 16.99 19.55 5.43
N ASP A 177 17.15 20.66 4.72
CA ASP A 177 16.52 20.91 3.42
C ASP A 177 17.09 20.00 2.31
N ALA A 178 18.30 19.50 2.50
CA ALA A 178 18.97 18.56 1.58
C ALA A 178 18.54 17.09 1.78
N LEU A 179 17.67 16.79 2.74
CA LEU A 179 17.15 15.43 2.92
C LEU A 179 16.41 14.97 1.66
N ASP A 180 16.75 13.76 1.19
CA ASP A 180 16.19 13.23 -0.05
C ASP A 180 14.68 12.94 0.11
N PRO A 181 13.83 13.56 -0.70
CA PRO A 181 12.38 13.44 -0.60
C PRO A 181 11.83 12.06 -0.98
N GLN A 182 12.64 11.21 -1.64
CA GLN A 182 12.20 9.86 -2.00
C GLN A 182 12.04 8.93 -0.79
N TYR A 183 12.67 9.26 0.35
CA TYR A 183 12.62 8.45 1.56
C TYR A 183 11.55 8.92 2.53
N SER A 184 11.00 7.98 3.27
CA SER A 184 10.21 8.30 4.47
C SER A 184 11.19 8.68 5.58
N HIS A 185 10.92 9.78 6.28
CA HIS A 185 11.78 10.30 7.33
C HIS A 185 11.18 10.03 8.69
N LEU A 186 11.99 9.45 9.58
CA LEU A 186 11.70 9.30 10.99
C LEU A 186 12.64 10.25 11.76
N TYR A 187 12.06 11.17 12.49
CA TYR A 187 12.78 12.24 13.17
C TYR A 187 13.00 11.89 14.64
N LEU A 188 14.23 12.06 15.12
CA LEU A 188 14.63 11.89 16.52
C LEU A 188 15.02 13.25 17.08
N ALA A 189 14.44 13.67 18.20
CA ALA A 189 14.83 14.89 18.90
C ALA A 189 15.11 14.60 20.38
N ALA A 190 16.07 15.33 20.93
CA ALA A 190 16.45 15.27 22.32
C ALA A 190 16.48 16.68 22.92
N SER A 191 15.92 16.86 24.12
CA SER A 191 15.84 18.18 24.79
C SER A 191 15.21 19.29 23.92
N GLY A 192 14.23 18.95 23.07
CA GLY A 192 13.57 19.92 22.20
C GLY A 192 14.35 20.33 20.95
N VAL A 193 15.46 19.65 20.62
CA VAL A 193 16.28 19.93 19.45
C VAL A 193 16.43 18.66 18.63
N LEU A 194 16.37 18.77 17.29
CA LEU A 194 16.57 17.66 16.37
C LEU A 194 17.97 17.05 16.55
N ALA A 195 18.04 15.76 16.90
CA ALA A 195 19.27 15.01 17.08
C ALA A 195 19.63 14.17 15.85
N GLY A 196 18.64 13.74 15.07
CA GLY A 196 18.89 12.99 13.86
C GLY A 196 17.63 12.72 13.04
N VAL A 197 17.85 12.34 11.78
CA VAL A 197 16.82 11.89 10.86
C VAL A 197 17.23 10.55 10.28
N ILE A 198 16.33 9.57 10.39
CA ILE A 198 16.52 8.24 9.83
C ILE A 198 15.72 8.16 8.53
N CYS A 199 16.44 8.00 7.43
CA CYS A 199 15.84 7.88 6.10
C CYS A 199 15.52 6.41 5.83
N ILE A 200 14.26 6.12 5.57
CA ILE A 200 13.75 4.76 5.39
C ILE A 200 13.17 4.64 3.98
N ALA A 201 13.65 3.67 3.23
CA ALA A 201 13.12 3.30 1.92
C ALA A 201 12.29 2.02 2.03
N ASP A 202 11.15 2.01 1.38
CA ASP A 202 10.42 0.78 1.08
C ASP A 202 10.55 0.52 -0.43
N PRO A 203 11.42 -0.42 -0.85
CA PRO A 203 11.78 -0.57 -2.24
C PRO A 203 10.58 -0.96 -3.09
N LEU A 204 10.44 -0.30 -4.24
CA LEU A 204 9.46 -0.66 -5.25
C LEU A 204 9.67 -2.11 -5.72
N ARG A 205 8.58 -2.78 -6.06
CA ARG A 205 8.66 -4.06 -6.74
C ARG A 205 9.28 -3.85 -8.12
N PRO A 206 10.22 -4.71 -8.56
CA PRO A 206 10.89 -4.54 -9.86
C PRO A 206 9.90 -4.60 -11.03
N GLU A 207 8.79 -5.29 -10.86
CA GLU A 207 7.72 -5.39 -11.85
C GLU A 207 6.76 -4.19 -11.89
N ALA A 208 6.77 -3.30 -10.90
CA ALA A 208 5.76 -2.23 -10.75
C ALA A 208 5.66 -1.35 -12.00
N ALA A 209 6.77 -0.78 -12.46
CA ALA A 209 6.78 0.08 -13.66
C ALA A 209 6.29 -0.66 -14.91
N GLN A 210 6.72 -1.93 -15.08
CA GLN A 210 6.30 -2.76 -16.22
C GLN A 210 4.79 -3.04 -16.19
N VAL A 211 4.24 -3.33 -15.01
CA VAL A 211 2.80 -3.59 -14.83
C VAL A 211 1.99 -2.34 -15.17
N LEU A 212 2.38 -1.18 -14.65
CA LEU A 212 1.69 0.08 -14.94
C LEU A 212 1.72 0.40 -16.44
N HIS A 213 2.86 0.17 -17.11
CA HIS A 213 2.96 0.34 -18.56
C HIS A 213 2.04 -0.62 -19.32
N LYS A 214 1.95 -1.90 -18.90
CA LYS A 214 1.02 -2.87 -19.51
C LYS A 214 -0.44 -2.47 -19.32
N LEU A 215 -0.83 -1.99 -18.13
CA LEU A 215 -2.19 -1.54 -17.85
C LEU A 215 -2.60 -0.37 -18.75
N ARG A 216 -1.71 0.61 -18.95
CA ARG A 216 -1.95 1.70 -19.90
C ARG A 216 -2.18 1.19 -21.34
N LYS A 217 -1.41 0.18 -21.77
CA LYS A 217 -1.63 -0.48 -23.08
C LYS A 217 -2.95 -1.22 -23.19
N LEU A 218 -3.47 -1.72 -22.08
CA LEU A 218 -4.77 -2.41 -22.02
C LEU A 218 -5.96 -1.44 -21.95
N GLY A 219 -5.73 -0.13 -21.97
CA GLY A 219 -6.79 0.89 -21.99
C GLY A 219 -7.09 1.54 -20.63
N ILE A 220 -6.31 1.25 -19.60
CA ILE A 220 -6.43 1.98 -18.33
C ILE A 220 -5.90 3.40 -18.54
N ALA A 221 -6.80 4.36 -18.46
CA ALA A 221 -6.49 5.77 -18.71
C ALA A 221 -5.78 6.44 -17.52
N GLN A 222 -6.12 6.01 -16.30
CA GLN A 222 -5.62 6.60 -15.07
C GLN A 222 -5.08 5.54 -14.10
N THR A 223 -3.88 5.79 -13.56
CA THR A 223 -3.33 5.03 -12.42
C THR A 223 -3.08 6.00 -11.28
N VAL A 224 -3.63 5.71 -10.12
CA VAL A 224 -3.55 6.54 -8.91
C VAL A 224 -2.84 5.75 -7.81
N MET A 225 -1.91 6.38 -7.12
CA MET A 225 -1.28 5.80 -5.94
C MET A 225 -1.91 6.39 -4.68
N MET A 226 -2.32 5.54 -3.75
CA MET A 226 -2.80 5.93 -2.43
C MET A 226 -1.74 5.61 -1.39
N THR A 227 -1.41 6.57 -0.54
CA THR A 227 -0.39 6.42 0.49
C THR A 227 -0.66 7.37 1.66
N GLY A 228 -0.21 6.99 2.86
CA GLY A 228 -0.19 7.86 4.03
C GLY A 228 1.10 8.70 4.14
N ASP A 229 2.03 8.58 3.18
CA ASP A 229 3.26 9.38 3.18
C ASP A 229 2.99 10.85 2.83
N SER A 230 4.00 11.68 3.00
CA SER A 230 3.95 13.08 2.57
C SER A 230 3.79 13.18 1.04
N ASP A 231 3.13 14.24 0.58
CA ASP A 231 2.96 14.51 -0.87
C ASP A 231 4.30 14.55 -1.63
N ARG A 232 5.35 15.05 -0.97
CA ARG A 232 6.72 15.10 -1.52
C ARG A 232 7.27 13.70 -1.79
N THR A 233 7.14 12.77 -0.83
CA THR A 233 7.56 11.37 -0.97
C THR A 233 6.72 10.64 -2.01
N ALA A 234 5.41 10.86 -2.00
CA ALA A 234 4.51 10.24 -2.96
C ALA A 234 4.86 10.62 -4.41
N ARG A 235 5.12 11.90 -4.68
CA ARG A 235 5.54 12.38 -6.00
C ARG A 235 6.89 11.82 -6.44
N ALA A 236 7.86 11.72 -5.52
CA ALA A 236 9.18 11.16 -5.82
C ALA A 236 9.09 9.67 -6.20
N ILE A 237 8.20 8.90 -5.57
CA ILE A 237 7.94 7.50 -5.91
C ILE A 237 7.16 7.39 -7.22
N ALA A 238 6.14 8.22 -7.43
CA ALA A 238 5.35 8.22 -8.66
C ALA A 238 6.20 8.54 -9.90
N ALA A 239 7.26 9.32 -9.76
CA ALA A 239 8.19 9.61 -10.86
C ALA A 239 9.06 8.40 -11.26
N GLN A 240 9.13 7.35 -10.45
CA GLN A 240 9.93 6.15 -10.71
C GLN A 240 9.12 5.07 -11.45
N VAL A 241 7.80 5.22 -11.58
CA VAL A 241 6.87 4.24 -12.16
C VAL A 241 5.96 4.91 -13.20
#